data_17617f6930a8ef0e3e727cdf03497571
#
_entry.id   17617f6930a8ef0e3e727cdf03497571
#
_cell.length_a   1.000
_cell.length_b   1.000
_cell.length_c   1.000
_cell.angle_alpha   90.00
_cell.angle_beta   90.00
_cell.angle_gamma   90.00
#
_symmetry.space_group_name_H-M   'P 1'
#
loop_
_entity.id
_entity.type
_entity.pdbx_description
1 polymer ?
#
loop_
_entity_poly.entity_id
_entity_poly.type
_entity_poly.pdbx_seq_one_letter_code
_entity_poly.pdbx_strand_id
1 'polypeptide(L)'
;MLLEFPSGETLAWRDPDTANDIVFAPNLDRPAWLAARMRDVTASAAGALFGVHDYQTAMGLWSLKSGRTSEDPEETPPMRRGRMLEPVALQMLREERPGWQIAGGCNHYWRDTVRQIGCTPDCYVITETGRHAVVQFKTVEPSVFVRKWQGGDRYGVIEPPLWIVIQAITEAKLTGAEQAFVAALVIGHGIELHIIEVPMHVGVLEKLYSKVAEFWQFVRSAEPPPAHYGKDADLIAKLYPIPNSLVIDLRDSNRIVELIEIDKREAAISKDADAKRDAAKTELKHLIGLKAIKGETVGKGEPGEATIVMYPGGIITAKNILRRSYTTKDTIYVDVRIKDGVELSDATKARATKPKAAPKKLPAA
;
A
#
# COMPACT_ATOMS: atom_id res chain seq x y z
N MET A 1 -20.03 28.69 3.45
CA MET A 1 -18.94 29.05 4.39
C MET A 1 -17.75 29.63 3.63
N LEU A 2 -16.81 30.28 4.32
CA LEU A 2 -15.54 30.75 3.74
C LEU A 2 -14.43 29.83 4.26
N LEU A 3 -13.69 29.20 3.36
CA LEU A 3 -12.49 28.45 3.71
C LEU A 3 -11.29 29.40 3.69
N GLU A 4 -10.47 29.35 4.72
CA GLU A 4 -9.22 30.11 4.82
C GLU A 4 -8.03 29.15 4.72
N PHE A 5 -7.02 29.54 3.99
CA PHE A 5 -5.84 28.72 3.71
C PHE A 5 -4.58 29.36 4.30
N PRO A 6 -3.55 28.56 4.63
CA PRO A 6 -2.29 29.07 5.19
C PRO A 6 -1.58 30.10 4.30
N SER A 7 -1.84 30.08 2.99
CA SER A 7 -1.37 31.10 2.02
C SER A 7 -2.01 32.47 2.17
N GLY A 8 -3.06 32.60 3.02
CA GLY A 8 -3.92 33.80 3.10
C GLY A 8 -5.02 33.84 2.03
N GLU A 9 -5.08 32.87 1.15
CA GLU A 9 -6.16 32.72 0.19
C GLU A 9 -7.48 32.37 0.90
N THR A 10 -8.60 32.76 0.31
CA THR A 10 -9.93 32.37 0.78
C THR A 10 -10.74 31.83 -0.37
N LEU A 11 -11.61 30.85 -0.09
CA LEU A 11 -12.50 30.26 -1.09
C LEU A 11 -13.92 30.19 -0.53
N ALA A 12 -14.89 30.70 -1.26
CA ALA A 12 -16.30 30.52 -0.95
C ALA A 12 -16.70 29.06 -1.18
N TRP A 13 -17.01 28.34 -0.11
CA TRP A 13 -17.34 26.92 -0.18
C TRP A 13 -18.80 26.71 0.21
N ARG A 14 -19.45 25.74 -0.43
CA ARG A 14 -20.80 25.36 -0.04
C ARG A 14 -20.77 24.76 1.37
N ASP A 15 -21.81 25.02 2.15
CA ASP A 15 -21.94 24.30 3.40
C ASP A 15 -22.19 22.82 3.11
N PRO A 16 -21.46 21.91 3.75
CA PRO A 16 -21.81 20.50 3.68
C PRO A 16 -23.24 20.36 4.17
N ASP A 17 -23.95 19.40 3.63
CA ASP A 17 -25.33 19.14 4.06
C ASP A 17 -25.31 18.75 5.54
N THR A 18 -25.44 19.77 6.40
CA THR A 18 -25.22 19.67 7.87
C THR A 18 -26.27 18.83 8.59
N ALA A 19 -27.30 18.34 7.87
CA ALA A 19 -28.20 17.33 8.39
C ALA A 19 -27.48 16.03 8.80
N ASN A 20 -26.17 15.90 8.54
CA ASN A 20 -25.46 14.61 8.58
C ASN A 20 -24.20 14.59 9.45
N ASP A 21 -24.14 15.31 10.57
CA ASP A 21 -23.06 15.15 11.54
C ASP A 21 -21.61 15.37 11.00
N ILE A 22 -21.49 16.12 9.90
CA ILE A 22 -20.19 16.46 9.34
C ILE A 22 -19.62 17.64 10.12
N VAL A 23 -18.46 17.44 10.72
CA VAL A 23 -17.72 18.44 11.47
C VAL A 23 -16.50 18.86 10.67
N PHE A 24 -16.36 20.16 10.52
CA PHE A 24 -15.19 20.78 9.92
C PHE A 24 -14.31 21.40 11.00
N ALA A 25 -13.03 21.06 10.99
CA ALA A 25 -12.05 21.60 11.91
C ALA A 25 -10.91 22.27 11.12
N PRO A 26 -10.88 23.61 11.04
CA PRO A 26 -9.83 24.33 10.34
C PRO A 26 -8.55 24.40 11.20
N ASN A 27 -7.40 24.52 10.52
CA ASN A 27 -6.11 24.87 11.13
C ASN A 27 -5.70 23.97 12.31
N LEU A 28 -5.93 22.66 12.20
CA LEU A 28 -5.46 21.69 13.19
C LEU A 28 -3.93 21.63 13.21
N ASP A 29 -3.35 21.74 14.42
CA ASP A 29 -1.95 21.33 14.59
C ASP A 29 -1.78 19.80 14.38
N ARG A 30 -0.53 19.35 14.19
CA ARG A 30 -0.27 17.93 13.92
C ARG A 30 -0.79 17.00 15.01
N PRO A 31 -0.59 17.24 16.32
CA PRO A 31 -1.16 16.41 17.38
C PRO A 31 -2.68 16.32 17.35
N ALA A 32 -3.37 17.44 17.21
CA ALA A 32 -4.84 17.49 17.13
C ALA A 32 -5.36 16.78 15.87
N TRP A 33 -4.67 16.95 14.75
CA TRP A 33 -4.97 16.26 13.49
C TRP A 33 -4.81 14.75 13.62
N LEU A 34 -3.71 14.26 14.21
CA LEU A 34 -3.50 12.82 14.47
C LEU A 34 -4.59 12.27 15.41
N ALA A 35 -4.92 13.00 16.49
CA ALA A 35 -5.98 12.59 17.41
C ALA A 35 -7.36 12.51 16.74
N ALA A 36 -7.68 13.42 15.82
CA ALA A 36 -8.90 13.35 15.02
C ALA A 36 -8.90 12.13 14.10
N ARG A 37 -7.80 11.89 13.39
CA ARG A 37 -7.62 10.73 12.52
C ARG A 37 -7.77 9.41 13.26
N MET A 38 -7.30 9.29 14.51
CA MET A 38 -7.43 8.05 15.30
C MET A 38 -8.89 7.63 15.50
N ARG A 39 -9.81 8.56 15.52
CA ARG A 39 -11.24 8.31 15.74
C ARG A 39 -11.98 7.91 14.47
N ASP A 40 -11.35 8.01 13.30
CA ASP A 40 -11.99 7.84 12.00
C ASP A 40 -11.21 6.88 11.10
N VAL A 41 -11.93 6.19 10.21
CA VAL A 41 -11.33 5.64 9.00
C VAL A 41 -11.08 6.82 8.07
N THR A 42 -9.81 7.10 7.74
CA THR A 42 -9.51 8.22 6.85
C THR A 42 -9.75 7.84 5.39
N ALA A 43 -10.13 8.82 4.56
CA ALA A 43 -10.32 8.61 3.13
C ALA A 43 -9.11 7.93 2.47
N SER A 44 -7.88 8.34 2.87
CA SER A 44 -6.64 7.74 2.39
C SER A 44 -6.46 6.26 2.76
N ALA A 45 -7.09 5.78 3.84
CA ALA A 45 -7.03 4.39 4.28
C ALA A 45 -8.26 3.56 3.85
N ALA A 46 -9.31 4.21 3.35
CA ALA A 46 -10.59 3.55 3.01
C ALA A 46 -10.43 2.39 2.03
N GLY A 47 -9.52 2.50 1.06
CA GLY A 47 -9.21 1.42 0.12
C GLY A 47 -8.73 0.12 0.77
N ALA A 48 -8.19 0.18 2.01
CA ALA A 48 -7.77 -1.00 2.77
C ALA A 48 -8.95 -1.91 3.12
N LEU A 49 -10.12 -1.33 3.39
CA LEU A 49 -11.35 -2.09 3.72
C LEU A 49 -11.92 -2.88 2.54
N PHE A 50 -11.50 -2.52 1.33
CA PHE A 50 -11.83 -3.23 0.10
C PHE A 50 -10.72 -4.20 -0.35
N GLY A 51 -9.61 -4.26 0.37
CA GLY A 51 -8.45 -5.07 0.00
C GLY A 51 -7.67 -4.55 -1.23
N VAL A 52 -7.97 -3.35 -1.71
CA VAL A 52 -7.38 -2.77 -2.94
C VAL A 52 -6.27 -1.76 -2.68
N HIS A 53 -5.98 -1.43 -1.43
CA HIS A 53 -4.93 -0.48 -1.09
C HIS A 53 -3.55 -1.12 -1.23
N ASP A 54 -2.62 -0.43 -1.90
CA ASP A 54 -1.27 -0.97 -2.16
C ASP A 54 -0.44 -1.19 -0.89
N TYR A 55 -0.57 -0.30 0.11
CA TYR A 55 0.31 -0.22 1.27
C TYR A 55 -0.38 -0.51 2.60
N GLN A 56 -1.71 -0.54 2.64
CA GLN A 56 -2.49 -0.69 3.86
C GLN A 56 -3.44 -1.88 3.74
N THR A 57 -3.59 -2.65 4.81
CA THR A 57 -4.57 -3.73 4.93
C THR A 57 -5.64 -3.37 5.97
N ALA A 58 -6.78 -4.06 5.94
CA ALA A 58 -7.80 -3.90 6.97
C ALA A 58 -7.26 -4.28 8.36
N MET A 59 -6.45 -5.35 8.44
CA MET A 59 -5.80 -5.77 9.69
C MET A 59 -4.75 -4.75 10.17
N GLY A 60 -3.96 -4.18 9.26
CA GLY A 60 -3.01 -3.11 9.57
C GLY A 60 -3.72 -1.86 10.12
N LEU A 61 -4.82 -1.46 9.49
CA LEU A 61 -5.65 -0.35 9.96
C LEU A 61 -6.28 -0.66 11.32
N TRP A 62 -6.78 -1.87 11.53
CA TRP A 62 -7.33 -2.30 12.82
C TRP A 62 -6.29 -2.26 13.94
N SER A 63 -5.07 -2.76 13.68
CA SER A 63 -3.98 -2.71 14.65
C SER A 63 -3.67 -1.29 15.09
N LEU A 64 -3.70 -0.35 14.14
CA LEU A 64 -3.54 1.07 14.38
C LEU A 64 -4.70 1.63 15.22
N LYS A 65 -5.95 1.45 14.78
CA LYS A 65 -7.14 2.02 15.44
C LYS A 65 -7.46 1.41 16.80
N SER A 66 -6.98 0.20 17.06
CA SER A 66 -7.05 -0.45 18.37
C SER A 66 -5.85 -0.15 19.29
N GLY A 67 -4.94 0.76 18.90
CA GLY A 67 -3.79 1.18 19.69
C GLY A 67 -2.68 0.13 19.83
N ARG A 68 -2.69 -0.93 19.02
CA ARG A 68 -1.67 -2.00 19.05
C ARG A 68 -0.39 -1.63 18.30
N THR A 69 -0.48 -0.68 17.38
CA THR A 69 0.64 -0.07 16.68
C THR A 69 0.51 1.45 16.70
N SER A 70 1.64 2.17 16.54
CA SER A 70 1.64 3.64 16.53
C SER A 70 1.12 4.19 15.20
N GLU A 71 0.41 5.32 15.23
CA GLU A 71 -0.10 6.03 14.07
C GLU A 71 0.95 6.92 13.38
N ASP A 72 2.03 7.26 14.05
CA ASP A 72 3.05 8.16 13.52
C ASP A 72 4.29 7.36 13.05
N PRO A 73 4.21 6.69 11.90
CA PRO A 73 5.38 6.03 11.34
C PRO A 73 6.41 7.09 10.93
N GLU A 74 7.68 6.73 10.98
CA GLU A 74 8.73 7.57 10.41
C GLU A 74 8.41 7.94 8.95
N GLU A 75 8.61 9.21 8.59
CA GLU A 75 8.36 9.68 7.24
C GLU A 75 9.25 8.94 6.23
N THR A 76 8.65 8.13 5.39
CA THR A 76 9.39 7.43 4.34
C THR A 76 9.82 8.37 3.19
N PRO A 77 10.89 8.05 2.41
CA PRO A 77 11.29 8.87 1.27
C PRO A 77 10.16 9.17 0.27
N PRO A 78 9.25 8.23 -0.08
CA PRO A 78 8.09 8.54 -0.91
C PRO A 78 7.10 9.53 -0.27
N MET A 79 6.85 9.44 1.03
CA MET A 79 5.98 10.38 1.75
C MET A 79 6.58 11.78 1.74
N ARG A 80 7.88 11.90 2.04
CA ARG A 80 8.61 13.16 1.98
C ARG A 80 8.56 13.78 0.59
N ARG A 81 8.78 12.96 -0.46
CA ARG A 81 8.65 13.41 -1.85
C ARG A 81 7.25 13.98 -2.13
N GLY A 82 6.20 13.28 -1.73
CA GLY A 82 4.82 13.74 -1.88
C GLY A 82 4.60 15.12 -1.24
N ARG A 83 4.94 15.25 0.03
CA ARG A 83 4.80 16.50 0.78
C ARG A 83 5.60 17.68 0.17
N MET A 84 6.83 17.42 -0.30
CA MET A 84 7.66 18.47 -0.91
C MET A 84 7.17 18.91 -2.28
N LEU A 85 6.49 18.06 -3.03
CA LEU A 85 6.05 18.31 -4.39
C LEU A 85 4.58 18.68 -4.52
N GLU A 86 3.82 18.63 -3.42
CA GLU A 86 2.42 19.08 -3.39
C GLU A 86 2.27 20.55 -3.82
N PRO A 87 3.10 21.52 -3.35
CA PRO A 87 3.04 22.89 -3.85
C PRO A 87 3.33 23.02 -5.35
N VAL A 88 4.21 22.16 -5.91
CA VAL A 88 4.50 22.12 -7.34
C VAL A 88 3.29 21.62 -8.13
N ALA A 89 2.64 20.55 -7.66
CA ALA A 89 1.41 20.03 -8.27
C ALA A 89 0.28 21.09 -8.24
N LEU A 90 0.15 21.81 -7.12
CA LEU A 90 -0.81 22.90 -6.99
C LEU A 90 -0.53 24.03 -7.97
N GLN A 91 0.73 24.43 -8.15
CA GLN A 91 1.12 25.45 -9.11
C GLN A 91 0.82 25.01 -10.55
N MET A 92 1.18 23.77 -10.91
CA MET A 92 0.88 23.22 -12.24
C MET A 92 -0.63 23.13 -12.48
N LEU A 93 -1.42 22.76 -11.48
CA LEU A 93 -2.87 22.75 -11.59
C LEU A 93 -3.44 24.14 -11.95
N ARG A 94 -2.90 25.21 -11.35
CA ARG A 94 -3.27 26.59 -11.67
C ARG A 94 -2.92 26.98 -13.10
N GLU A 95 -1.77 26.52 -13.59
CA GLU A 95 -1.32 26.77 -14.96
C GLU A 95 -2.18 26.00 -15.98
N GLU A 96 -2.54 24.74 -15.69
CA GLU A 96 -3.34 23.90 -16.56
C GLU A 96 -4.84 24.25 -16.55
N ARG A 97 -5.33 24.90 -15.49
CA ARG A 97 -6.73 25.25 -15.28
C ARG A 97 -6.91 26.73 -14.87
N PRO A 98 -6.54 27.69 -15.74
CA PRO A 98 -6.58 29.12 -15.39
C PRO A 98 -8.00 29.66 -15.14
N GLY A 99 -9.06 28.95 -15.61
CA GLY A 99 -10.44 29.30 -15.36
C GLY A 99 -11.00 28.78 -14.03
N TRP A 100 -10.21 28.01 -13.26
CA TRP A 100 -10.63 27.50 -11.97
C TRP A 100 -10.19 28.44 -10.83
N GLN A 101 -11.03 28.56 -9.80
CA GLN A 101 -10.59 29.12 -8.52
C GLN A 101 -10.00 27.98 -7.70
N ILE A 102 -8.74 28.07 -7.36
CA ILE A 102 -7.97 26.95 -6.78
C ILE A 102 -7.33 27.40 -5.48
N ALA A 103 -7.59 26.67 -4.40
CA ALA A 103 -6.95 26.87 -3.11
C ALA A 103 -6.51 25.53 -2.51
N GLY A 104 -5.28 25.48 -2.00
CA GLY A 104 -4.67 24.25 -1.49
C GLY A 104 -3.69 24.50 -0.36
N GLY A 105 -3.02 23.40 0.06
CA GLY A 105 -2.10 23.44 1.20
C GLY A 105 -2.84 23.56 2.52
N CYS A 106 -3.92 22.83 2.69
CA CYS A 106 -4.86 23.01 3.78
C CYS A 106 -4.64 22.05 4.95
N ASN A 107 -4.90 22.57 6.15
CA ASN A 107 -4.99 21.80 7.38
C ASN A 107 -6.45 21.56 7.80
N HIS A 108 -7.35 21.45 6.83
CA HIS A 108 -8.77 21.26 7.09
C HIS A 108 -9.06 19.78 7.26
N TYR A 109 -9.74 19.42 8.35
CA TYR A 109 -10.19 18.06 8.60
C TYR A 109 -11.71 17.99 8.60
N TRP A 110 -12.26 17.17 7.73
CA TRP A 110 -13.69 16.90 7.63
C TRP A 110 -13.99 15.51 8.14
N ARG A 111 -15.03 15.37 8.95
CA ARG A 111 -15.40 14.08 9.50
C ARG A 111 -16.90 13.90 9.64
N ASP A 112 -17.38 12.72 9.30
CA ASP A 112 -18.69 12.21 9.70
C ASP A 112 -18.53 11.54 11.06
N THR A 113 -19.07 12.16 12.10
CA THR A 113 -18.90 11.70 13.49
C THR A 113 -19.70 10.45 13.79
N VAL A 114 -20.81 10.23 13.08
CA VAL A 114 -21.68 9.06 13.25
C VAL A 114 -21.03 7.83 12.60
N ARG A 115 -20.54 7.97 11.38
CA ARG A 115 -19.91 6.87 10.66
C ARG A 115 -18.43 6.68 11.02
N GLN A 116 -17.83 7.65 11.70
CA GLN A 116 -16.41 7.64 12.06
C GLN A 116 -15.51 7.51 10.82
N ILE A 117 -15.74 8.39 9.85
CA ILE A 117 -14.95 8.52 8.63
C ILE A 117 -14.53 9.98 8.46
N GLY A 118 -13.28 10.21 8.03
CA GLY A 118 -12.76 11.56 7.90
C GLY A 118 -11.79 11.73 6.74
N CYS A 119 -11.52 12.98 6.36
CA CYS A 119 -10.57 13.30 5.30
C CYS A 119 -9.87 14.65 5.51
N THR A 120 -8.74 14.79 4.83
CA THR A 120 -8.03 16.05 4.64
C THR A 120 -7.76 16.16 3.14
N PRO A 121 -8.58 16.88 2.38
CA PRO A 121 -8.33 17.10 0.94
C PRO A 121 -7.06 17.93 0.73
N ASP A 122 -6.31 17.63 -0.32
CA ASP A 122 -5.10 18.37 -0.67
C ASP A 122 -5.45 19.73 -1.29
N CYS A 123 -6.55 19.80 -2.05
CA CYS A 123 -6.92 21.00 -2.79
C CYS A 123 -8.43 21.12 -3.00
N TYR A 124 -8.94 22.36 -2.95
CA TYR A 124 -10.32 22.75 -3.19
C TYR A 124 -10.41 23.59 -4.46
N VAL A 125 -11.44 23.36 -5.22
CA VAL A 125 -11.61 24.01 -6.53
C VAL A 125 -13.06 24.44 -6.73
N ILE A 126 -13.25 25.62 -7.31
CA ILE A 126 -14.49 25.97 -8.02
C ILE A 126 -14.16 26.00 -9.50
N THR A 127 -14.74 25.08 -10.25
CA THR A 127 -14.50 24.95 -11.69
C THR A 127 -15.06 26.16 -12.45
N GLU A 128 -14.68 26.33 -13.70
CA GLU A 128 -15.22 27.38 -14.59
C GLU A 128 -16.73 27.33 -14.76
N THR A 129 -17.35 26.16 -14.53
CA THR A 129 -18.82 26.02 -14.52
C THR A 129 -19.45 26.33 -13.15
N GLY A 130 -18.66 26.78 -12.17
CA GLY A 130 -19.12 27.10 -10.83
C GLY A 130 -19.32 25.89 -9.89
N ARG A 131 -18.95 24.68 -10.32
CA ARG A 131 -19.09 23.46 -9.50
C ARG A 131 -17.95 23.33 -8.52
N HIS A 132 -18.28 22.94 -7.30
CA HIS A 132 -17.29 22.66 -6.26
C HIS A 132 -16.65 21.28 -6.45
N ALA A 133 -15.34 21.22 -6.39
CA ALA A 133 -14.59 19.99 -6.57
C ALA A 133 -13.41 19.90 -5.57
N VAL A 134 -13.02 18.68 -5.24
CA VAL A 134 -11.75 18.38 -4.54
C VAL A 134 -10.77 17.76 -5.51
N VAL A 135 -9.49 18.06 -5.32
CA VAL A 135 -8.41 17.46 -6.11
C VAL A 135 -7.43 16.80 -5.17
N GLN A 136 -7.20 15.49 -5.38
CA GLN A 136 -6.20 14.70 -4.65
C GLN A 136 -4.92 14.62 -5.47
N PHE A 137 -3.81 15.09 -4.93
CA PHE A 137 -2.50 14.99 -5.59
C PHE A 137 -1.82 13.65 -5.32
N LYS A 138 -1.17 13.10 -6.34
CA LYS A 138 -0.31 11.91 -6.22
C LYS A 138 0.96 12.10 -7.02
N THR A 139 2.12 11.95 -6.36
CA THR A 139 3.42 11.92 -7.06
C THR A 139 3.73 10.50 -7.49
N VAL A 140 4.00 10.30 -8.79
CA VAL A 140 4.12 8.98 -9.39
C VAL A 140 5.41 8.89 -10.21
N GLU A 141 6.09 7.75 -10.16
CA GLU A 141 7.22 7.45 -11.04
C GLU A 141 6.70 6.96 -12.40
N PRO A 142 7.37 7.27 -13.53
CA PRO A 142 6.91 6.89 -14.86
C PRO A 142 6.64 5.39 -15.00
N SER A 143 7.51 4.55 -14.45
CA SER A 143 7.35 3.09 -14.49
C SER A 143 6.13 2.59 -13.72
N VAL A 144 5.78 3.25 -12.62
CA VAL A 144 4.59 2.96 -11.82
C VAL A 144 3.35 3.50 -12.52
N PHE A 145 3.43 4.68 -13.11
CA PHE A 145 2.34 5.28 -13.88
C PHE A 145 1.92 4.38 -15.04
N VAL A 146 2.87 3.96 -15.88
CA VAL A 146 2.61 3.04 -17.00
C VAL A 146 1.99 1.71 -16.53
N ARG A 147 2.47 1.17 -15.41
CA ARG A 147 2.03 -0.14 -14.93
C ARG A 147 0.69 -0.13 -14.21
N LYS A 148 0.36 0.95 -13.48
CA LYS A 148 -0.78 0.98 -12.56
C LYS A 148 -1.87 2.00 -12.89
N TRP A 149 -1.59 2.99 -13.74
CA TRP A 149 -2.48 4.09 -14.05
C TRP A 149 -2.99 4.09 -15.49
N GLN A 150 -2.28 3.43 -16.38
CA GLN A 150 -2.77 3.25 -17.74
C GLN A 150 -3.69 2.04 -17.74
N GLY A 151 -4.96 2.27 -18.09
CA GLY A 151 -5.90 1.19 -18.34
C GLY A 151 -5.31 0.19 -19.33
N GLY A 152 -5.66 -1.08 -19.21
CA GLY A 152 -5.10 -2.16 -20.03
C GLY A 152 -5.47 -2.07 -21.51
N ASP A 153 -6.10 -0.98 -21.98
CA ASP A 153 -6.33 -0.70 -23.37
C ASP A 153 -5.17 0.08 -23.99
N ARG A 154 -4.91 -0.22 -25.23
CA ARG A 154 -3.84 0.42 -26.03
C ARG A 154 -4.13 1.88 -26.40
N TYR A 155 -5.22 2.46 -25.91
CA TYR A 155 -5.72 3.77 -26.29
C TYR A 155 -5.40 4.90 -25.30
N GLY A 156 -4.61 4.59 -24.27
CA GLY A 156 -4.08 5.64 -23.40
C GLY A 156 -5.07 6.23 -22.40
N VAL A 157 -6.15 5.52 -22.09
CA VAL A 157 -7.05 5.92 -21.02
C VAL A 157 -6.30 5.83 -19.69
N ILE A 158 -6.29 6.93 -18.94
CA ILE A 158 -5.64 7.00 -17.64
C ILE A 158 -6.70 6.74 -16.58
N GLU A 159 -6.51 5.66 -15.82
CA GLU A 159 -7.37 5.29 -14.69
C GLU A 159 -6.54 5.23 -13.41
N PRO A 160 -6.88 6.04 -12.40
CA PRO A 160 -6.21 5.96 -11.11
C PRO A 160 -6.45 4.60 -10.44
N PRO A 161 -5.49 4.07 -9.66
CA PRO A 161 -5.71 2.90 -8.82
C PRO A 161 -6.96 3.05 -7.96
N LEU A 162 -7.74 1.98 -7.83
CA LEU A 162 -9.08 2.01 -7.20
C LEU A 162 -9.06 2.59 -5.77
N TRP A 163 -7.99 2.36 -4.99
CA TRP A 163 -7.88 2.95 -3.65
C TRP A 163 -7.78 4.49 -3.66
N ILE A 164 -7.19 5.08 -4.72
CA ILE A 164 -7.12 6.53 -4.91
C ILE A 164 -8.49 7.06 -5.35
N VAL A 165 -9.19 6.34 -6.21
CA VAL A 165 -10.58 6.65 -6.60
C VAL A 165 -11.48 6.68 -5.38
N ILE A 166 -11.42 5.65 -4.51
CA ILE A 166 -12.19 5.59 -3.26
C ILE A 166 -11.84 6.78 -2.35
N GLN A 167 -10.57 7.14 -2.24
CA GLN A 167 -10.14 8.31 -1.48
C GLN A 167 -10.80 9.58 -2.01
N ALA A 168 -10.69 9.88 -3.30
CA ALA A 168 -11.22 11.10 -3.92
C ALA A 168 -12.75 11.20 -3.78
N ILE A 169 -13.48 10.09 -4.01
CA ILE A 169 -14.95 10.04 -3.82
C ILE A 169 -15.31 10.32 -2.35
N THR A 170 -14.55 9.76 -1.40
CA THR A 170 -14.78 9.96 0.03
C THR A 170 -14.57 11.43 0.42
N GLU A 171 -13.51 12.04 -0.08
CA GLU A 171 -13.20 13.46 0.15
C GLU A 171 -14.28 14.36 -0.41
N ALA A 172 -14.70 14.13 -1.65
CA ALA A 172 -15.79 14.90 -2.25
C ALA A 172 -17.07 14.78 -1.43
N LYS A 173 -17.42 13.56 -0.98
CA LYS A 173 -18.65 13.37 -0.19
C LYS A 173 -18.59 14.10 1.16
N LEU A 174 -17.48 14.02 1.86
CA LEU A 174 -17.35 14.64 3.19
C LEU A 174 -17.27 16.17 3.12
N THR A 175 -16.72 16.72 2.05
CA THR A 175 -16.63 18.18 1.84
C THR A 175 -17.90 18.78 1.20
N GLY A 176 -18.81 17.93 0.73
CA GLY A 176 -19.97 18.36 -0.04
C GLY A 176 -19.64 18.78 -1.48
N ALA A 177 -18.42 18.45 -1.97
CA ALA A 177 -18.05 18.70 -3.36
C ALA A 177 -18.91 17.86 -4.34
N GLU A 178 -19.17 18.42 -5.50
CA GLU A 178 -19.99 17.81 -6.57
C GLU A 178 -19.14 16.97 -7.52
N GLN A 179 -17.83 17.24 -7.55
CA GLN A 179 -16.86 16.55 -8.39
C GLN A 179 -15.62 16.17 -7.57
N ALA A 180 -14.96 15.14 -8.02
CA ALA A 180 -13.66 14.73 -7.51
C ALA A 180 -12.67 14.59 -8.67
N PHE A 181 -11.45 15.04 -8.45
CA PHE A 181 -10.34 14.85 -9.38
C PHE A 181 -9.17 14.20 -8.68
N VAL A 182 -8.40 13.44 -9.46
CA VAL A 182 -7.08 12.96 -9.07
C VAL A 182 -6.08 13.60 -10.01
N ALA A 183 -5.09 14.27 -9.46
CA ALA A 183 -4.01 14.89 -10.23
C ALA A 183 -2.71 14.11 -10.00
N ALA A 184 -2.26 13.35 -11.01
CA ALA A 184 -1.04 12.57 -10.97
C ALA A 184 0.14 13.41 -11.48
N LEU A 185 1.06 13.80 -10.59
CA LEU A 185 2.33 14.43 -10.91
C LEU A 185 3.35 13.34 -11.25
N VAL A 186 3.59 13.12 -12.54
CA VAL A 186 4.56 12.14 -13.04
C VAL A 186 5.92 12.79 -13.14
N ILE A 187 6.91 12.20 -12.48
CA ILE A 187 8.26 12.76 -12.35
C ILE A 187 9.27 11.84 -13.03
N GLY A 188 9.72 12.26 -14.21
CA GLY A 188 10.76 11.60 -15.01
C GLY A 188 11.91 12.54 -15.32
N HIS A 189 12.30 12.66 -16.58
CA HIS A 189 13.22 13.71 -17.05
C HIS A 189 12.58 15.10 -17.01
N GLY A 190 11.26 15.18 -17.11
CA GLY A 190 10.43 16.34 -16.86
C GLY A 190 9.41 16.04 -15.79
N ILE A 191 8.46 16.96 -15.63
CA ILE A 191 7.30 16.82 -14.77
C ILE A 191 6.04 17.01 -15.61
N GLU A 192 5.06 16.12 -15.44
CA GLU A 192 3.79 16.14 -16.15
C GLU A 192 2.66 16.02 -15.15
N LEU A 193 1.59 16.81 -15.30
CA LEU A 193 0.42 16.73 -14.45
C LEU A 193 -0.77 16.17 -15.26
N HIS A 194 -1.25 15.00 -14.88
CA HIS A 194 -2.45 14.38 -15.45
C HIS A 194 -3.62 14.60 -14.51
N ILE A 195 -4.62 15.37 -14.96
CA ILE A 195 -5.82 15.71 -14.18
C ILE A 195 -6.97 14.81 -14.66
N ILE A 196 -7.44 13.95 -13.78
CA ILE A 196 -8.39 12.87 -14.09
C ILE A 196 -9.65 13.10 -13.26
N GLU A 197 -10.79 13.28 -13.92
CA GLU A 197 -12.07 13.34 -13.22
C GLU A 197 -12.48 11.94 -12.75
N VAL A 198 -12.89 11.84 -11.49
CA VAL A 198 -13.35 10.61 -10.87
C VAL A 198 -14.87 10.59 -10.83
N PRO A 199 -15.53 9.66 -11.52
CA PRO A 199 -16.99 9.56 -11.50
C PRO A 199 -17.52 9.32 -10.08
N MET A 200 -18.50 10.10 -9.66
CA MET A 200 -19.16 9.97 -8.36
C MET A 200 -20.17 8.82 -8.40
N HIS A 201 -19.85 7.70 -7.78
CA HIS A 201 -20.72 6.51 -7.72
C HIS A 201 -21.35 6.34 -6.34
N VAL A 202 -22.66 6.49 -6.26
CA VAL A 202 -23.43 6.31 -5.01
C VAL A 202 -23.24 4.91 -4.42
N GLY A 203 -23.25 3.87 -5.24
CA GLY A 203 -23.04 2.49 -4.79
C GLY A 203 -21.64 2.23 -4.15
N VAL A 204 -20.61 2.99 -4.56
CA VAL A 204 -19.28 2.91 -3.91
C VAL A 204 -19.36 3.49 -2.50
N LEU A 205 -20.07 4.61 -2.32
CA LEU A 205 -20.25 5.24 -1.00
C LEU A 205 -21.07 4.37 -0.04
N GLU A 206 -22.17 3.80 -0.50
CA GLU A 206 -22.98 2.88 0.30
C GLU A 206 -22.16 1.68 0.78
N LYS A 207 -21.41 1.07 -0.14
CA LYS A 207 -20.51 -0.04 0.19
C LYS A 207 -19.40 0.39 1.13
N LEU A 208 -18.85 1.59 0.96
CA LEU A 208 -17.85 2.16 1.88
C LEU A 208 -18.41 2.29 3.29
N TYR A 209 -19.59 2.87 3.45
CA TYR A 209 -20.21 3.05 4.75
C TYR A 209 -20.50 1.70 5.44
N SER A 210 -20.94 0.71 4.68
CA SER A 210 -21.11 -0.65 5.21
C SER A 210 -19.78 -1.24 5.69
N LYS A 211 -18.70 -1.10 4.90
CA LYS A 211 -17.36 -1.58 5.25
C LYS A 211 -16.77 -0.86 6.46
N VAL A 212 -17.00 0.44 6.57
CA VAL A 212 -16.57 1.23 7.74
C VAL A 212 -17.31 0.78 9.00
N ALA A 213 -18.62 0.54 8.92
CA ALA A 213 -19.39 0.04 10.04
C ALA A 213 -18.92 -1.36 10.50
N GLU A 214 -18.68 -2.28 9.56
CA GLU A 214 -18.08 -3.60 9.80
C GLU A 214 -16.70 -3.48 10.47
N PHE A 215 -15.85 -2.61 9.95
CA PHE A 215 -14.51 -2.37 10.49
C PHE A 215 -14.55 -1.91 11.96
N TRP A 216 -15.40 -0.96 12.28
CA TRP A 216 -15.54 -0.50 13.67
C TRP A 216 -16.11 -1.54 14.61
N GLN A 217 -16.85 -2.56 14.10
CA GLN A 217 -17.22 -3.71 14.91
C GLN A 217 -15.99 -4.53 15.33
N PHE A 218 -15.05 -4.80 14.40
CA PHE A 218 -13.77 -5.46 14.72
C PHE A 218 -12.95 -4.69 15.76
N VAL A 219 -12.93 -3.34 15.66
CA VAL A 219 -12.21 -2.51 16.65
C VAL A 219 -12.89 -2.63 18.03
N ARG A 220 -14.22 -2.55 18.11
CA ARG A 220 -14.98 -2.64 19.38
C ARG A 220 -14.92 -4.03 20.01
N SER A 221 -14.95 -5.08 19.22
CA SER A 221 -14.84 -6.46 19.73
C SER A 221 -13.41 -6.85 20.09
N ALA A 222 -12.42 -6.00 19.73
CA ALA A 222 -10.99 -6.30 19.82
C ALA A 222 -10.54 -7.53 19.00
N GLU A 223 -11.38 -7.99 18.08
CA GLU A 223 -11.09 -9.08 17.15
C GLU A 223 -10.52 -8.50 15.83
N PRO A 224 -9.44 -9.07 15.29
CA PRO A 224 -8.90 -8.59 14.04
C PRO A 224 -9.80 -8.96 12.84
N PRO A 225 -9.91 -8.09 11.83
CA PRO A 225 -10.48 -8.51 10.56
C PRO A 225 -9.59 -9.56 9.88
N PRO A 226 -10.10 -10.27 8.85
CA PRO A 226 -9.31 -11.25 8.12
C PRO A 226 -7.97 -10.68 7.62
N ALA A 227 -6.89 -11.39 7.90
CA ALA A 227 -5.54 -10.99 7.52
C ALA A 227 -5.29 -11.18 6.02
N HIS A 228 -4.49 -10.31 5.43
CA HIS A 228 -3.88 -10.53 4.13
C HIS A 228 -2.48 -11.11 4.33
N TYR A 229 -2.37 -12.44 4.40
CA TYR A 229 -1.13 -13.13 4.79
C TYR A 229 0.12 -12.72 4.01
N GLY A 230 -0.02 -12.32 2.74
CA GLY A 230 1.11 -11.83 1.93
C GLY A 230 1.57 -10.40 2.27
N LYS A 231 0.72 -9.58 2.91
CA LYS A 231 1.05 -8.18 3.27
C LYS A 231 1.20 -8.00 4.79
N ASP A 232 0.52 -8.83 5.58
CA ASP A 232 0.46 -8.69 7.04
C ASP A 232 1.49 -9.56 7.78
N ALA A 233 2.43 -10.21 7.09
CA ALA A 233 3.37 -11.16 7.70
C ALA A 233 4.13 -10.56 8.90
N ASP A 234 4.72 -9.37 8.72
CA ASP A 234 5.48 -8.69 9.78
C ASP A 234 4.57 -8.22 10.93
N LEU A 235 3.35 -7.79 10.61
CA LEU A 235 2.36 -7.40 11.60
C LEU A 235 1.90 -8.60 12.42
N ILE A 236 1.62 -9.72 11.76
CA ILE A 236 1.23 -10.98 12.41
C ILE A 236 2.35 -11.45 13.35
N ALA A 237 3.61 -11.43 12.90
CA ALA A 237 4.74 -11.80 13.74
C ALA A 237 4.88 -10.91 15.00
N LYS A 238 4.57 -9.62 14.87
CA LYS A 238 4.55 -8.66 15.97
C LYS A 238 3.40 -8.91 16.96
N LEU A 239 2.18 -9.09 16.44
CA LEU A 239 0.98 -9.23 17.26
C LEU A 239 0.84 -10.61 17.89
N TYR A 240 1.35 -11.64 17.23
CA TYR A 240 1.24 -13.04 17.62
C TYR A 240 2.60 -13.73 17.65
N PRO A 241 3.53 -13.28 18.52
CA PRO A 241 4.84 -13.90 18.62
C PRO A 241 4.70 -15.36 19.09
N ILE A 242 5.39 -16.28 18.41
CA ILE A 242 5.37 -17.69 18.77
C ILE A 242 6.42 -17.92 19.86
N PRO A 243 6.01 -18.24 21.10
CA PRO A 243 6.96 -18.50 22.18
C PRO A 243 7.73 -19.81 21.93
N ASN A 244 8.97 -19.87 22.39
CA ASN A 244 9.74 -21.09 22.39
C ASN A 244 9.22 -22.09 23.44
N SER A 245 9.53 -23.37 23.26
CA SER A 245 9.32 -24.44 24.25
C SER A 245 7.85 -24.76 24.55
N LEU A 246 6.92 -24.44 23.68
CA LEU A 246 5.53 -24.88 23.76
C LEU A 246 5.31 -26.13 22.93
N VAL A 247 4.35 -26.96 23.36
CA VAL A 247 3.78 -28.04 22.56
C VAL A 247 2.30 -27.67 22.34
N ILE A 248 1.93 -27.46 21.10
CA ILE A 248 0.58 -27.06 20.68
C ILE A 248 -0.02 -28.20 19.85
N ASP A 249 -1.17 -28.65 20.24
CA ASP A 249 -1.89 -29.71 19.52
C ASP A 249 -2.86 -29.08 18.51
N LEU A 250 -2.63 -29.32 17.23
CA LEU A 250 -3.45 -28.85 16.11
C LEU A 250 -3.93 -30.03 15.24
N ARG A 251 -3.92 -31.27 15.77
CA ARG A 251 -4.29 -32.49 15.00
C ARG A 251 -5.72 -32.45 14.49
N ASP A 252 -6.61 -31.74 15.17
CA ASP A 252 -8.02 -31.61 14.79
C ASP A 252 -8.26 -30.50 13.73
N SER A 253 -7.18 -29.81 13.29
CA SER A 253 -7.28 -28.72 12.33
C SER A 253 -7.02 -29.20 10.89
N ASN A 254 -8.08 -29.42 10.12
CA ASN A 254 -7.97 -29.72 8.69
C ASN A 254 -7.24 -28.60 7.92
N ARG A 255 -7.37 -27.36 8.40
CA ARG A 255 -6.72 -26.20 7.74
C ARG A 255 -5.20 -26.28 7.81
N ILE A 256 -4.62 -26.81 8.89
CA ILE A 256 -3.16 -27.01 9.00
C ILE A 256 -2.69 -28.02 7.95
N VAL A 257 -3.41 -29.12 7.76
CA VAL A 257 -3.09 -30.12 6.75
C VAL A 257 -3.09 -29.50 5.35
N GLU A 258 -4.14 -28.76 5.03
CA GLU A 258 -4.27 -28.06 3.73
C GLU A 258 -3.11 -27.06 3.50
N LEU A 259 -2.75 -26.27 4.51
CA LEU A 259 -1.64 -25.31 4.40
C LEU A 259 -0.28 -26.00 4.19
N ILE A 260 -0.05 -27.13 4.83
CA ILE A 260 1.16 -27.95 4.64
C ILE A 260 1.22 -28.49 3.20
N GLU A 261 0.10 -28.95 2.66
CA GLU A 261 0.02 -29.44 1.29
C GLU A 261 0.26 -28.33 0.27
N ILE A 262 -0.30 -27.14 0.51
CA ILE A 262 -0.05 -25.95 -0.33
C ILE A 262 1.45 -25.62 -0.31
N ASP A 263 2.06 -25.51 0.87
CA ASP A 263 3.48 -25.18 1.00
C ASP A 263 4.37 -26.17 0.22
N LYS A 264 4.15 -27.48 0.39
CA LYS A 264 4.91 -28.52 -0.32
C LYS A 264 4.76 -28.43 -1.83
N ARG A 265 3.52 -28.20 -2.31
CA ARG A 265 3.25 -28.11 -3.75
C ARG A 265 3.95 -26.90 -4.36
N GLU A 266 3.80 -25.73 -3.74
CA GLU A 266 4.39 -24.49 -4.24
C GLU A 266 5.93 -24.52 -4.16
N ALA A 267 6.50 -25.13 -3.11
CA ALA A 267 7.93 -25.35 -3.02
C ALA A 267 8.47 -26.24 -4.15
N ALA A 268 7.75 -27.30 -4.51
CA ALA A 268 8.13 -28.16 -5.63
C ALA A 268 8.08 -27.41 -6.99
N ILE A 269 7.04 -26.60 -7.21
CA ILE A 269 6.91 -25.75 -8.40
C ILE A 269 8.06 -24.74 -8.48
N SER A 270 8.36 -24.06 -7.39
CA SER A 270 9.46 -23.09 -7.32
C SER A 270 10.80 -23.75 -7.65
N LYS A 271 11.08 -24.91 -7.07
CA LYS A 271 12.31 -25.64 -7.32
C LYS A 271 12.45 -26.07 -8.81
N ASP A 272 11.36 -26.52 -9.43
CA ASP A 272 11.35 -26.89 -10.85
C ASP A 272 11.56 -25.66 -11.75
N ALA A 273 10.90 -24.54 -11.42
CA ALA A 273 11.08 -23.28 -12.15
C ALA A 273 12.51 -22.73 -12.04
N ASP A 274 13.12 -22.78 -10.85
CA ASP A 274 14.51 -22.38 -10.64
C ASP A 274 15.47 -23.28 -11.42
N ALA A 275 15.27 -24.60 -11.42
CA ALA A 275 16.08 -25.54 -12.19
C ALA A 275 16.02 -25.25 -13.70
N LYS A 276 14.83 -24.99 -14.25
CA LYS A 276 14.64 -24.61 -15.66
C LYS A 276 15.33 -23.29 -16.00
N ARG A 277 15.21 -22.29 -15.12
CA ARG A 277 15.87 -20.99 -15.28
C ARG A 277 17.39 -21.11 -15.25
N ASP A 278 17.93 -21.91 -14.35
CA ASP A 278 19.38 -22.13 -14.25
C ASP A 278 19.93 -22.94 -15.41
N ALA A 279 19.18 -23.92 -15.92
CA ALA A 279 19.52 -24.64 -17.15
C ALA A 279 19.59 -23.69 -18.36
N ALA A 280 18.57 -22.83 -18.55
CA ALA A 280 18.55 -21.85 -19.63
C ALA A 280 19.72 -20.85 -19.55
N LYS A 281 20.03 -20.37 -18.34
CA LYS A 281 21.21 -19.49 -18.13
C LYS A 281 22.53 -20.20 -18.41
N THR A 282 22.63 -21.48 -18.08
CA THR A 282 23.82 -22.28 -18.34
C THR A 282 24.01 -22.50 -19.83
N GLU A 283 22.94 -22.79 -20.56
CA GLU A 283 22.95 -22.90 -22.02
C GLU A 283 23.38 -21.58 -22.68
N LEU A 284 22.81 -20.44 -22.23
CA LEU A 284 23.23 -19.13 -22.71
C LEU A 284 24.73 -18.88 -22.50
N LYS A 285 25.26 -19.18 -21.30
CA LYS A 285 26.70 -19.05 -21.03
C LYS A 285 27.54 -19.93 -21.95
N HIS A 286 27.08 -21.15 -22.21
CA HIS A 286 27.76 -22.10 -23.12
C HIS A 286 27.78 -21.58 -24.55
N LEU A 287 26.64 -21.09 -25.07
CA LEU A 287 26.57 -20.52 -26.43
C LEU A 287 27.47 -19.30 -26.60
N ILE A 288 27.47 -18.38 -25.62
CA ILE A 288 28.34 -17.21 -25.60
C ILE A 288 29.82 -17.63 -25.58
N GLY A 289 30.16 -18.59 -24.71
CA GLY A 289 31.53 -19.10 -24.59
C GLY A 289 32.02 -19.79 -25.85
N LEU A 290 31.19 -20.61 -26.50
CA LEU A 290 31.53 -21.26 -27.79
C LEU A 290 31.81 -20.24 -28.89
N LYS A 291 31.01 -19.19 -29.02
CA LYS A 291 31.21 -18.11 -30.00
C LYS A 291 32.50 -17.35 -29.73
N ALA A 292 32.77 -17.04 -28.47
CA ALA A 292 34.01 -16.36 -28.06
C ALA A 292 35.26 -17.17 -28.36
N ILE A 293 35.26 -18.50 -28.09
CA ILE A 293 36.40 -19.40 -28.37
C ILE A 293 36.63 -19.53 -29.88
N LYS A 294 35.56 -19.59 -30.69
CA LYS A 294 35.67 -19.67 -32.16
C LYS A 294 36.07 -18.37 -32.81
N GLY A 295 36.21 -17.27 -32.02
CA GLY A 295 36.53 -15.95 -32.57
C GLY A 295 35.40 -15.30 -33.37
N GLU A 296 34.18 -15.82 -33.25
CA GLU A 296 32.99 -15.31 -33.91
C GLU A 296 32.46 -14.05 -33.17
N THR A 297 33.28 -12.99 -33.17
CA THR A 297 32.99 -11.73 -32.49
C THR A 297 32.93 -10.59 -33.53
N VAL A 298 32.02 -9.63 -33.30
CA VAL A 298 31.83 -8.47 -34.18
C VAL A 298 32.68 -7.24 -33.75
N GLY A 299 33.33 -7.34 -32.56
CA GLY A 299 34.23 -6.28 -32.04
C GLY A 299 34.85 -6.70 -30.71
N LYS A 300 35.76 -5.90 -30.22
CA LYS A 300 36.41 -6.03 -28.90
C LYS A 300 36.11 -4.79 -28.06
N GLY A 301 35.69 -5.00 -26.79
CA GLY A 301 35.60 -3.94 -25.80
C GLY A 301 36.89 -3.78 -25.03
N GLU A 302 36.94 -2.78 -24.16
CA GLU A 302 38.09 -2.51 -23.29
C GLU A 302 38.23 -3.58 -22.19
N PRO A 303 39.47 -3.85 -21.70
CA PRO A 303 39.70 -4.79 -20.65
C PRO A 303 38.88 -4.46 -19.38
N GLY A 304 38.11 -5.43 -18.88
CA GLY A 304 37.28 -5.29 -17.70
C GLY A 304 35.81 -4.86 -17.94
N GLU A 305 35.47 -4.52 -19.17
CA GLU A 305 34.08 -4.29 -19.56
C GLU A 305 33.29 -5.60 -19.65
N ALA A 306 31.97 -5.46 -19.66
CA ALA A 306 31.09 -6.61 -19.88
C ALA A 306 31.07 -7.02 -21.35
N THR A 307 31.05 -8.31 -21.62
CA THR A 307 30.78 -8.83 -22.96
C THR A 307 29.34 -8.51 -23.33
N ILE A 308 29.15 -7.85 -24.47
CA ILE A 308 27.84 -7.52 -25.03
C ILE A 308 27.50 -8.56 -26.10
N VAL A 309 26.34 -9.18 -25.96
CA VAL A 309 25.80 -10.16 -26.92
C VAL A 309 24.51 -9.59 -27.50
N MET A 310 24.48 -9.39 -28.80
CA MET A 310 23.30 -8.92 -29.53
C MET A 310 22.41 -10.12 -29.92
N TYR A 311 21.10 -9.97 -29.78
CA TYR A 311 20.11 -10.91 -30.25
C TYR A 311 18.90 -10.15 -30.83
N PRO A 312 17.99 -10.79 -31.57
CA PRO A 312 16.89 -10.09 -32.24
C PRO A 312 15.96 -9.24 -31.33
N GLY A 313 15.92 -9.52 -30.04
CA GLY A 313 15.11 -8.80 -29.05
C GLY A 313 15.88 -7.77 -28.22
N GLY A 314 17.21 -7.58 -28.45
CA GLY A 314 17.99 -6.64 -27.63
C GLY A 314 19.45 -7.06 -27.41
N ILE A 315 19.96 -6.80 -26.22
CA ILE A 315 21.33 -7.13 -25.82
C ILE A 315 21.36 -7.92 -24.52
N ILE A 316 22.35 -8.82 -24.39
CA ILE A 316 22.70 -9.51 -23.15
C ILE A 316 24.09 -9.03 -22.74
N THR A 317 24.28 -8.69 -21.48
CA THR A 317 25.60 -8.36 -20.93
C THR A 317 26.10 -9.49 -20.05
N ALA A 318 27.32 -9.97 -20.29
CA ALA A 318 27.98 -11.01 -19.49
C ALA A 318 29.27 -10.46 -18.90
N LYS A 319 29.41 -10.52 -17.57
CA LYS A 319 30.61 -10.06 -16.86
C LYS A 319 30.96 -11.02 -15.72
N ASN A 320 32.26 -11.26 -15.54
CA ASN A 320 32.76 -11.93 -14.35
C ASN A 320 32.71 -10.95 -13.16
N ILE A 321 31.97 -11.35 -12.10
CA ILE A 321 31.79 -10.54 -10.90
C ILE A 321 32.46 -11.26 -9.72
N LEU A 322 33.44 -10.59 -9.11
CA LEU A 322 33.99 -11.04 -7.83
C LEU A 322 33.01 -10.66 -6.71
N ARG A 323 32.33 -11.64 -6.13
CA ARG A 323 31.55 -11.44 -4.90
C ARG A 323 32.47 -11.56 -3.69
N ARG A 324 32.62 -10.48 -2.93
CA ARG A 324 33.28 -10.52 -1.63
C ARG A 324 32.29 -11.07 -0.59
N SER A 325 32.79 -11.89 0.35
CA SER A 325 32.00 -12.31 1.50
C SER A 325 31.62 -11.09 2.35
N TYR A 326 30.39 -11.05 2.84
CA TYR A 326 29.95 -10.05 3.81
C TYR A 326 29.28 -10.78 4.98
N THR A 327 29.42 -10.22 6.17
CA THR A 327 28.69 -10.66 7.36
C THR A 327 27.34 -9.93 7.39
N THR A 328 26.27 -10.68 7.53
CA THR A 328 24.93 -10.12 7.82
C THR A 328 24.84 -9.78 9.30
N LYS A 329 24.06 -8.74 9.65
CA LYS A 329 23.71 -8.48 11.04
C LYS A 329 22.89 -9.66 11.57
N ASP A 330 23.10 -10.00 12.85
CA ASP A 330 22.30 -11.01 13.52
C ASP A 330 20.83 -10.61 13.48
N THR A 331 19.98 -11.51 12.98
CA THR A 331 18.53 -11.33 12.93
C THR A 331 17.86 -12.51 13.61
N ILE A 332 16.86 -12.23 14.44
CA ILE A 332 16.02 -13.26 15.05
C ILE A 332 14.76 -13.36 14.19
N TYR A 333 14.48 -14.56 13.69
CA TYR A 333 13.26 -14.84 12.94
C TYR A 333 12.67 -16.19 13.37
N VAL A 334 11.39 -16.39 13.09
CA VAL A 334 10.71 -17.67 13.31
C VAL A 334 10.95 -18.58 12.12
N ASP A 335 11.65 -19.69 12.33
CA ASP A 335 11.87 -20.72 11.32
C ASP A 335 10.80 -21.83 11.47
N VAL A 336 9.95 -21.99 10.49
CA VAL A 336 8.91 -23.03 10.45
C VAL A 336 9.37 -24.19 9.57
N ARG A 337 9.63 -25.34 10.19
CA ARG A 337 10.07 -26.55 9.48
C ARG A 337 8.99 -27.63 9.56
N ILE A 338 8.53 -28.08 8.41
CA ILE A 338 7.58 -29.19 8.28
C ILE A 338 8.36 -30.49 8.20
N LYS A 339 8.06 -31.44 9.10
CA LYS A 339 8.61 -32.80 9.09
C LYS A 339 7.47 -33.79 9.12
N ASP A 340 7.41 -34.65 8.13
CA ASP A 340 6.42 -35.71 8.05
C ASP A 340 6.86 -36.95 8.85
N GLY A 341 5.87 -37.72 9.35
CA GLY A 341 6.09 -39.06 9.91
C GLY A 341 6.92 -39.10 11.20
N VAL A 342 7.11 -37.97 11.87
CA VAL A 342 7.85 -37.93 13.14
C VAL A 342 6.92 -38.29 14.29
N GLU A 343 7.12 -39.46 14.92
CA GLU A 343 6.48 -39.74 16.20
C GLU A 343 7.04 -38.84 17.30
N LEU A 344 6.11 -38.27 18.09
CA LEU A 344 6.49 -37.47 19.27
C LEU A 344 7.22 -38.37 20.28
N SER A 345 8.36 -37.92 20.81
CA SER A 345 8.99 -38.57 21.92
C SER A 345 8.05 -38.60 23.14
N ASP A 346 8.24 -39.60 24.03
CA ASP A 346 7.40 -39.74 25.23
C ASP A 346 7.43 -38.49 26.13
N ALA A 347 8.54 -37.78 26.16
CA ALA A 347 8.68 -36.52 26.88
C ALA A 347 7.81 -35.41 26.24
N THR A 348 7.63 -35.39 24.91
CA THR A 348 6.81 -34.46 24.20
C THR A 348 5.32 -34.82 24.33
N LYS A 349 4.98 -36.12 24.29
CA LYS A 349 3.61 -36.61 24.56
C LYS A 349 3.16 -36.25 25.99
N ALA A 350 4.04 -36.37 26.97
CA ALA A 350 3.75 -36.01 28.37
C ALA A 350 3.54 -34.51 28.60
N ARG A 351 4.16 -33.65 27.77
CA ARG A 351 3.91 -32.19 27.78
C ARG A 351 2.54 -31.84 27.14
N ALA A 352 2.13 -32.53 26.08
CA ALA A 352 0.85 -32.33 25.40
C ALA A 352 -0.36 -32.76 26.25
N THR A 353 -0.20 -33.68 27.20
CA THR A 353 -1.27 -34.21 28.06
C THR A 353 -1.46 -33.45 29.39
N LYS A 354 -0.61 -32.46 29.72
CA LYS A 354 -0.82 -31.63 30.90
C LYS A 354 -2.01 -30.69 30.72
N PRO A 355 -2.96 -30.62 31.69
CA PRO A 355 -4.11 -29.74 31.62
C PRO A 355 -3.67 -28.28 31.48
N LYS A 356 -4.34 -27.53 30.59
CA LYS A 356 -4.11 -26.10 30.37
C LYS A 356 -4.28 -25.34 31.68
N ALA A 357 -3.25 -24.68 32.16
CA ALA A 357 -3.41 -23.60 33.12
C ALA A 357 -4.31 -22.52 32.47
N ALA A 358 -5.27 -22.01 33.23
CA ALA A 358 -6.17 -20.99 32.75
C ALA A 358 -5.39 -19.79 32.15
N PRO A 359 -5.84 -19.23 31.04
CA PRO A 359 -5.14 -18.12 30.39
C PRO A 359 -5.04 -16.95 31.37
N LYS A 360 -3.81 -16.51 31.64
CA LYS A 360 -3.59 -15.24 32.34
C LYS A 360 -4.23 -14.13 31.50
N LYS A 361 -5.18 -13.39 32.10
CA LYS A 361 -5.75 -12.19 31.50
C LYS A 361 -4.59 -11.28 31.09
N LEU A 362 -4.55 -10.92 29.83
CA LEU A 362 -3.67 -9.86 29.33
C LEU A 362 -3.95 -8.60 30.15
N PRO A 363 -2.91 -7.84 30.59
CA PRO A 363 -3.12 -6.57 31.24
C PRO A 363 -3.89 -5.66 30.30
N ALA A 364 -4.93 -5.03 30.83
CA ALA A 364 -5.67 -3.96 30.17
C ALA A 364 -4.68 -2.81 29.93
N ALA A 365 -4.56 -2.37 28.67
CA ALA A 365 -3.82 -1.18 28.28
C ALA A 365 -4.69 0.05 28.50
#